data_e9f2affc27fa80cdd22b9e068e7abd1a
#
_entry.id   e9f2affc27fa80cdd22b9e068e7abd1a
#
_cell.length_a   1.000
_cell.length_b   1.000
_cell.length_c   1.000
_cell.angle_alpha   90.00
_cell.angle_beta   90.00
_cell.angle_gamma   90.00
#
_symmetry.space_group_name_H-M   'P 1'
#
loop_
_entity.id
_entity.type
_entity.pdbx_description
1 polymer ?
#
loop_
_entity_poly.entity_id
_entity_poly.type
_entity_poly.pdbx_seq_one_letter_code
_entity_poly.pdbx_strand_id
1 'polypeptide(L)'
;MKQLILRGVVLGEGIPKICIPIKASSKEELWQMAVSAEQRGADFLEVRADYFSADMWPDQAAQALVELRSRYTKLPILFTYRSCSEGGRGTLDSAGYLACNRRILESGGLDLLDVEVTAGTETVSALRAEAHRQGIPLLFSHHDLSATPPLADLIRYGEACVRQGADAIKLAVTPKHAADVARLLQACACIQEQCQIPLIGISSGQRGAISRVAGEVFGNALVFGCLDREAGVSGQIPVQELKALLELVHNYCTI
;
A
#
# COMPACT_ATOMS: atom_id res chain seq x y z
N MET A 1 10.03 -7.90 14.71
CA MET A 1 9.01 -7.81 13.64
C MET A 1 9.29 -8.87 12.59
N LYS A 2 8.26 -9.57 12.08
CA LYS A 2 8.42 -10.46 10.91
C LYS A 2 8.74 -9.58 9.70
N GLN A 3 9.86 -9.84 9.06
CA GLN A 3 10.26 -9.13 7.84
C GLN A 3 9.55 -9.72 6.62
N LEU A 4 9.17 -8.86 5.68
CA LEU A 4 8.71 -9.26 4.36
C LEU A 4 9.75 -8.80 3.34
N ILE A 5 10.39 -9.76 2.67
CA ILE A 5 11.46 -9.48 1.69
C ILE A 5 10.91 -9.65 0.29
N LEU A 6 10.90 -8.57 -0.47
CA LEU A 6 10.39 -8.53 -1.85
C LEU A 6 11.47 -7.95 -2.77
N ARG A 7 11.97 -8.75 -3.71
CA ARG A 7 13.06 -8.37 -4.65
C ARG A 7 14.27 -7.73 -3.96
N GLY A 8 14.60 -8.19 -2.76
CA GLY A 8 15.72 -7.64 -1.97
C GLY A 8 15.37 -6.41 -1.13
N VAL A 9 14.16 -5.85 -1.27
CA VAL A 9 13.67 -4.77 -0.40
C VAL A 9 13.04 -5.39 0.85
N VAL A 10 13.51 -4.98 2.02
CA VAL A 10 13.03 -5.49 3.32
C VAL A 10 12.00 -4.51 3.90
N LEU A 11 10.76 -4.97 4.07
CA LEU A 11 9.73 -4.26 4.84
C LEU A 11 9.79 -4.71 6.29
N GLY A 12 9.72 -3.75 7.21
CA GLY A 12 9.74 -4.01 8.66
C GLY A 12 11.12 -3.94 9.29
N GLU A 13 12.11 -3.35 8.60
CA GLU A 13 13.43 -3.09 9.14
C GLU A 13 13.98 -1.75 8.62
N GLY A 14 14.57 -0.98 9.54
CA GLY A 14 15.20 0.32 9.27
C GLY A 14 14.20 1.36 8.78
N ILE A 15 14.68 2.29 7.98
CA ILE A 15 13.90 3.38 7.41
C ILE A 15 12.69 2.85 6.63
N PRO A 16 11.46 3.37 6.86
CA PRO A 16 10.28 2.99 6.09
C PRO A 16 10.51 3.16 4.59
N LYS A 17 10.09 2.17 3.80
CA LYS A 17 10.27 2.20 2.34
C LYS A 17 9.28 3.16 1.71
N ILE A 18 9.70 3.88 0.67
CA ILE A 18 8.85 4.85 -0.03
C ILE A 18 8.17 4.18 -1.22
N CYS A 19 6.85 4.11 -1.18
CA CYS A 19 6.01 3.61 -2.26
C CYS A 19 5.40 4.76 -3.06
N ILE A 20 5.49 4.67 -4.39
CA ILE A 20 4.87 5.65 -5.29
C ILE A 20 3.68 5.02 -5.99
N PRO A 21 2.45 5.57 -5.79
CA PRO A 21 1.26 5.12 -6.53
C PRO A 21 1.34 5.59 -7.99
N ILE A 22 1.27 4.62 -8.90
CA ILE A 22 1.21 4.82 -10.34
C ILE A 22 -0.25 4.78 -10.79
N LYS A 23 -0.78 5.93 -11.19
CA LYS A 23 -2.19 6.13 -11.59
C LYS A 23 -2.27 6.30 -13.11
N ALA A 24 -1.81 5.30 -13.84
CA ALA A 24 -1.75 5.30 -15.30
C ALA A 24 -3.05 4.80 -15.92
N SER A 25 -3.39 5.33 -17.08
CA SER A 25 -4.54 4.90 -17.90
C SER A 25 -4.13 3.96 -19.04
N SER A 26 -2.85 3.94 -19.42
CA SER A 26 -2.28 3.12 -20.49
C SER A 26 -0.98 2.43 -20.06
N LYS A 27 -0.52 1.46 -20.87
CA LYS A 27 0.76 0.76 -20.64
C LYS A 27 1.94 1.73 -20.71
N GLU A 28 1.96 2.58 -21.71
CA GLU A 28 3.03 3.54 -21.94
C GLU A 28 3.17 4.51 -20.78
N GLU A 29 2.05 5.02 -20.27
CA GLU A 29 2.02 5.89 -19.10
C GLU A 29 2.51 5.14 -17.85
N LEU A 30 2.06 3.88 -17.65
CA LEU A 30 2.50 3.01 -16.56
C LEU A 30 4.04 2.87 -16.54
N TRP A 31 4.64 2.57 -17.69
CA TRP A 31 6.08 2.37 -17.77
C TRP A 31 6.86 3.67 -17.56
N GLN A 32 6.41 4.78 -18.17
CA GLN A 32 7.05 6.09 -18.00
C GLN A 32 7.03 6.54 -16.54
N MET A 33 5.88 6.41 -15.87
CA MET A 33 5.76 6.77 -14.45
C MET A 33 6.61 5.86 -13.56
N ALA A 34 6.68 4.55 -13.85
CA ALA A 34 7.48 3.61 -13.08
C ALA A 34 8.97 3.91 -13.18
N VAL A 35 9.48 4.16 -14.40
CA VAL A 35 10.87 4.56 -14.61
C VAL A 35 11.18 5.89 -13.89
N SER A 36 10.27 6.86 -13.99
CA SER A 36 10.42 8.14 -13.29
C SER A 36 10.46 7.97 -11.77
N ALA A 37 9.63 7.09 -11.21
CA ALA A 37 9.62 6.81 -9.78
C ALA A 37 10.93 6.17 -9.31
N GLU A 38 11.44 5.18 -10.04
CA GLU A 38 12.73 4.52 -9.74
C GLU A 38 13.89 5.51 -9.80
N GLN A 39 13.96 6.35 -10.85
CA GLN A 39 14.99 7.37 -11.01
C GLN A 39 14.98 8.44 -9.90
N ARG A 40 13.82 8.72 -9.33
CA ARG A 40 13.66 9.68 -8.22
C ARG A 40 13.91 9.05 -6.85
N GLY A 41 14.20 7.74 -6.78
CA GLY A 41 14.57 7.04 -5.56
C GLY A 41 13.41 6.44 -4.77
N ALA A 42 12.31 6.06 -5.44
CA ALA A 42 11.30 5.20 -4.86
C ALA A 42 11.88 3.81 -4.51
N ASP A 43 11.36 3.19 -3.47
CA ASP A 43 11.72 1.83 -3.07
C ASP A 43 10.68 0.80 -3.55
N PHE A 44 9.45 1.24 -3.82
CA PHE A 44 8.28 0.44 -4.19
C PHE A 44 7.42 1.16 -5.21
N LEU A 45 6.74 0.39 -6.06
CA LEU A 45 5.67 0.89 -6.93
C LEU A 45 4.33 0.31 -6.51
N GLU A 46 3.30 1.14 -6.38
CA GLU A 46 1.91 0.68 -6.29
C GLU A 46 1.23 0.89 -7.64
N VAL A 47 0.90 -0.18 -8.36
CA VAL A 47 0.13 -0.08 -9.61
C VAL A 47 -1.36 0.02 -9.28
N ARG A 48 -1.95 1.18 -9.53
CA ARG A 48 -3.36 1.52 -9.28
C ARG A 48 -4.23 1.15 -10.48
N ALA A 49 -4.66 -0.11 -10.52
CA ALA A 49 -5.42 -0.66 -11.64
C ALA A 49 -6.84 -0.06 -11.80
N ASP A 50 -7.36 0.55 -10.76
CA ASP A 50 -8.62 1.30 -10.82
C ASP A 50 -8.55 2.57 -11.68
N TYR A 51 -7.37 2.95 -12.16
CA TYR A 51 -7.15 4.05 -13.12
C TYR A 51 -7.01 3.56 -14.56
N PHE A 52 -6.84 2.25 -14.78
CA PHE A 52 -6.71 1.71 -16.13
C PHE A 52 -7.94 1.98 -16.97
N SER A 53 -7.73 2.28 -18.26
CA SER A 53 -8.80 2.37 -19.23
C SER A 53 -9.47 1.01 -19.48
N ALA A 54 -10.70 0.99 -19.96
CA ALA A 54 -11.47 -0.24 -20.13
C ALA A 54 -10.81 -1.26 -21.07
N ASP A 55 -10.06 -0.80 -22.06
CA ASP A 55 -9.31 -1.63 -23.00
C ASP A 55 -8.07 -2.28 -22.39
N MET A 56 -7.57 -1.78 -21.26
CA MET A 56 -6.48 -2.41 -20.52
C MET A 56 -6.90 -3.60 -19.65
N TRP A 57 -8.18 -3.91 -19.58
CA TRP A 57 -8.71 -4.76 -18.53
C TRP A 57 -9.32 -6.08 -19.02
N PRO A 58 -9.04 -7.25 -18.38
CA PRO A 58 -8.03 -7.57 -17.36
C PRO A 58 -6.72 -8.14 -17.95
N ASP A 59 -6.74 -8.69 -19.18
CA ASP A 59 -5.61 -9.43 -19.75
C ASP A 59 -4.45 -8.52 -20.14
N GLN A 60 -4.73 -7.35 -20.68
CA GLN A 60 -3.69 -6.38 -21.03
C GLN A 60 -3.03 -5.80 -19.77
N ALA A 61 -3.77 -5.64 -18.68
CA ALA A 61 -3.21 -5.23 -17.39
C ALA A 61 -2.22 -6.28 -16.86
N ALA A 62 -2.58 -7.57 -16.93
CA ALA A 62 -1.72 -8.67 -16.55
C ALA A 62 -0.43 -8.70 -17.39
N GLN A 63 -0.54 -8.56 -18.71
CA GLN A 63 0.60 -8.47 -19.59
C GLN A 63 1.47 -7.26 -19.32
N ALA A 64 0.87 -6.08 -19.12
CA ALA A 64 1.59 -4.84 -18.82
C ALA A 64 2.41 -4.95 -17.53
N LEU A 65 1.90 -5.64 -16.50
CA LEU A 65 2.64 -5.90 -15.26
C LEU A 65 3.85 -6.81 -15.48
N VAL A 66 3.68 -7.89 -16.26
CA VAL A 66 4.80 -8.79 -16.60
C VAL A 66 5.88 -8.04 -17.37
N GLU A 67 5.51 -7.21 -18.34
CA GLU A 67 6.44 -6.38 -19.09
C GLU A 67 7.11 -5.33 -18.20
N LEU A 68 6.34 -4.65 -17.33
CA LEU A 68 6.86 -3.71 -16.35
C LEU A 68 7.94 -4.35 -15.48
N ARG A 69 7.62 -5.49 -14.88
CA ARG A 69 8.51 -6.25 -14.01
C ARG A 69 9.80 -6.69 -14.70
N SER A 70 9.71 -7.12 -15.96
CA SER A 70 10.83 -7.71 -16.69
C SER A 70 11.74 -6.70 -17.38
N ARG A 71 11.21 -5.53 -17.78
CA ARG A 71 11.91 -4.60 -18.67
C ARG A 71 12.14 -3.22 -18.08
N TYR A 72 11.27 -2.73 -17.21
CA TYR A 72 11.22 -1.31 -16.86
C TYR A 72 11.57 -0.99 -15.42
N THR A 73 11.48 -1.93 -14.50
CA THR A 73 11.82 -1.69 -13.10
C THR A 73 12.39 -2.90 -12.39
N LYS A 74 13.28 -2.63 -11.43
CA LYS A 74 13.76 -3.60 -10.45
C LYS A 74 13.00 -3.51 -9.12
N LEU A 75 12.20 -2.47 -8.93
CA LEU A 75 11.44 -2.25 -7.71
C LEU A 75 10.36 -3.31 -7.51
N PRO A 76 10.04 -3.68 -6.26
CA PRO A 76 8.85 -4.47 -5.97
C PRO A 76 7.57 -3.78 -6.43
N ILE A 77 6.64 -4.57 -6.94
CA ILE A 77 5.35 -4.11 -7.46
C ILE A 77 4.24 -4.56 -6.52
N LEU A 78 3.60 -3.59 -5.87
CA LEU A 78 2.32 -3.74 -5.19
C LEU A 78 1.20 -3.52 -6.22
N PHE A 79 0.36 -4.53 -6.44
CA PHE A 79 -0.84 -4.36 -7.26
C PHE A 79 -2.05 -4.00 -6.39
N THR A 80 -2.79 -2.97 -6.78
CA THR A 80 -3.97 -2.47 -6.06
C THR A 80 -5.12 -2.20 -7.04
N TYR A 81 -6.26 -2.85 -6.86
CA TYR A 81 -7.54 -2.41 -7.42
C TYR A 81 -8.36 -1.76 -6.30
N ARG A 82 -8.35 -0.44 -6.21
CA ARG A 82 -9.04 0.31 -5.15
C ARG A 82 -10.49 0.58 -5.54
N SER A 83 -11.43 0.08 -4.71
CA SER A 83 -12.86 0.31 -4.90
C SER A 83 -13.27 1.76 -4.64
N CYS A 84 -14.38 2.19 -5.23
CA CYS A 84 -14.97 3.51 -4.94
C CYS A 84 -15.32 3.68 -3.46
N SER A 85 -15.74 2.62 -2.78
CA SER A 85 -16.07 2.65 -1.35
C SER A 85 -14.86 2.95 -0.46
N GLU A 86 -13.65 2.64 -0.94
CA GLU A 86 -12.38 2.93 -0.26
C GLU A 86 -11.57 4.04 -0.94
N GLY A 87 -12.25 4.93 -1.68
CA GLY A 87 -11.65 6.16 -2.25
C GLY A 87 -10.89 5.98 -3.56
N GLY A 88 -11.09 4.86 -4.24
CA GLY A 88 -10.60 4.62 -5.60
C GLY A 88 -11.61 4.97 -6.67
N ARG A 89 -11.37 4.44 -7.88
CA ARG A 89 -12.25 4.53 -9.05
C ARG A 89 -12.88 3.19 -9.43
N GLY A 90 -12.52 2.11 -8.71
CA GLY A 90 -12.96 0.76 -9.00
C GLY A 90 -14.45 0.56 -8.77
N THR A 91 -15.14 0.02 -9.77
CA THR A 91 -16.60 -0.21 -9.77
C THR A 91 -16.97 -1.69 -9.86
N LEU A 92 -15.99 -2.59 -9.80
CA LEU A 92 -16.25 -4.03 -9.83
C LEU A 92 -17.05 -4.46 -8.58
N ASP A 93 -18.00 -5.33 -8.78
CA ASP A 93 -18.65 -6.06 -7.70
C ASP A 93 -17.69 -7.12 -7.09
N SER A 94 -18.11 -7.81 -6.05
CA SER A 94 -17.26 -8.79 -5.38
C SER A 94 -16.78 -9.93 -6.30
N ALA A 95 -17.60 -10.35 -7.26
CA ALA A 95 -17.24 -11.39 -8.22
C ALA A 95 -16.20 -10.89 -9.23
N GLY A 96 -16.40 -9.69 -9.78
CA GLY A 96 -15.45 -9.03 -10.66
C GLY A 96 -14.14 -8.70 -9.95
N TYR A 97 -14.18 -8.23 -8.70
CA TYR A 97 -13.00 -7.99 -7.89
C TYR A 97 -12.17 -9.26 -7.67
N LEU A 98 -12.84 -10.38 -7.35
CA LEU A 98 -12.19 -11.69 -7.19
C LEU A 98 -11.56 -12.15 -8.51
N ALA A 99 -12.31 -12.11 -9.61
CA ALA A 99 -11.85 -12.54 -10.92
C ALA A 99 -10.63 -11.74 -11.40
N CYS A 100 -10.69 -10.42 -11.23
CA CYS A 100 -9.61 -9.49 -11.51
C CYS A 100 -8.33 -9.87 -10.78
N ASN A 101 -8.39 -9.90 -9.44
CA ASN A 101 -7.20 -10.15 -8.62
C ASN A 101 -6.62 -11.56 -8.86
N ARG A 102 -7.46 -12.57 -9.14
CA ARG A 102 -7.00 -13.90 -9.57
C ARG A 102 -6.21 -13.85 -10.86
N ARG A 103 -6.73 -13.15 -11.88
CA ARG A 103 -6.06 -13.02 -13.17
C ARG A 103 -4.69 -12.36 -13.05
N ILE A 104 -4.59 -11.38 -12.16
CA ILE A 104 -3.32 -10.70 -11.88
C ILE A 104 -2.35 -11.62 -11.11
N LEU A 105 -2.82 -12.36 -10.12
CA LEU A 105 -2.01 -13.37 -9.43
C LEU A 105 -1.41 -14.37 -10.42
N GLU A 106 -2.25 -14.92 -11.31
CA GLU A 106 -1.84 -15.88 -12.34
C GLU A 106 -0.76 -15.36 -13.29
N SER A 107 -0.69 -14.03 -13.49
CA SER A 107 0.30 -13.42 -14.37
C SER A 107 1.73 -13.48 -13.83
N GLY A 108 1.90 -13.52 -12.50
CA GLY A 108 3.21 -13.42 -11.84
C GLY A 108 3.89 -12.06 -12.00
N GLY A 109 3.17 -11.03 -12.44
CA GLY A 109 3.70 -9.69 -12.69
C GLY A 109 3.80 -8.80 -11.45
N LEU A 110 3.45 -9.30 -10.26
CA LEU A 110 3.44 -8.55 -9.00
C LEU A 110 4.31 -9.23 -7.93
N ASP A 111 4.65 -8.50 -6.89
CA ASP A 111 5.40 -9.00 -5.73
C ASP A 111 4.57 -8.95 -4.44
N LEU A 112 3.50 -8.15 -4.42
CA LEU A 112 2.57 -7.98 -3.30
C LEU A 112 1.18 -7.64 -3.84
N LEU A 113 0.12 -8.25 -3.29
CA LEU A 113 -1.26 -7.95 -3.67
C LEU A 113 -1.98 -7.20 -2.53
N ASP A 114 -2.55 -6.03 -2.84
CA ASP A 114 -3.48 -5.32 -1.93
C ASP A 114 -4.87 -5.97 -2.01
N VAL A 115 -5.40 -6.38 -0.87
CA VAL A 115 -6.74 -6.96 -0.73
C VAL A 115 -7.54 -6.14 0.27
N GLU A 116 -8.62 -5.53 -0.19
CA GLU A 116 -9.55 -4.82 0.68
C GLU A 116 -10.32 -5.81 1.55
N VAL A 117 -10.26 -5.66 2.88
CA VAL A 117 -10.99 -6.55 3.79
C VAL A 117 -12.50 -6.38 3.69
N THR A 118 -12.94 -5.24 3.17
CA THR A 118 -14.35 -4.93 2.87
C THR A 118 -14.89 -5.68 1.66
N ALA A 119 -14.05 -6.35 0.86
CA ALA A 119 -14.50 -7.19 -0.25
C ALA A 119 -15.28 -8.44 0.18
N GLY A 120 -15.34 -8.71 1.48
CA GLY A 120 -16.08 -9.82 2.08
C GLY A 120 -15.22 -11.05 2.36
N THR A 121 -15.58 -11.78 3.42
CA THR A 121 -14.79 -12.89 3.95
C THR A 121 -14.51 -13.99 2.93
N GLU A 122 -15.48 -14.32 2.09
CA GLU A 122 -15.33 -15.36 1.06
C GLU A 122 -14.31 -14.94 -0.01
N THR A 123 -14.40 -13.71 -0.49
CA THR A 123 -13.47 -13.13 -1.48
C THR A 123 -12.05 -13.08 -0.92
N VAL A 124 -11.89 -12.55 0.30
CA VAL A 124 -10.58 -12.46 0.98
C VAL A 124 -9.97 -13.86 1.16
N SER A 125 -10.77 -14.84 1.62
CA SER A 125 -10.30 -16.22 1.81
C SER A 125 -9.90 -16.90 0.50
N ALA A 126 -10.65 -16.67 -0.58
CA ALA A 126 -10.36 -17.21 -1.89
C ALA A 126 -9.07 -16.61 -2.48
N LEU A 127 -8.86 -15.28 -2.37
CA LEU A 127 -7.63 -14.62 -2.80
C LEU A 127 -6.43 -15.06 -1.97
N ARG A 128 -6.61 -15.25 -0.66
CA ARG A 128 -5.54 -15.76 0.19
C ARG A 128 -5.09 -17.16 -0.22
N ALA A 129 -6.04 -18.07 -0.46
CA ALA A 129 -5.71 -19.42 -0.89
C ALA A 129 -4.95 -19.43 -2.23
N GLU A 130 -5.35 -18.57 -3.17
CA GLU A 130 -4.70 -18.40 -4.47
C GLU A 130 -3.29 -17.85 -4.35
N ALA A 131 -3.14 -16.71 -3.67
CA ALA A 131 -1.86 -16.04 -3.47
C ALA A 131 -0.86 -16.96 -2.74
N HIS A 132 -1.31 -17.67 -1.70
CA HIS A 132 -0.49 -18.62 -0.97
C HIS A 132 0.05 -19.76 -1.86
N ARG A 133 -0.79 -20.31 -2.77
CA ARG A 133 -0.34 -21.33 -3.73
C ARG A 133 0.77 -20.83 -4.66
N GLN A 134 0.80 -19.53 -4.93
CA GLN A 134 1.78 -18.89 -5.82
C GLN A 134 2.95 -18.25 -5.06
N GLY A 135 2.96 -18.31 -3.74
CA GLY A 135 3.98 -17.68 -2.90
C GLY A 135 3.97 -16.16 -2.95
N ILE A 136 2.82 -15.54 -3.30
CA ILE A 136 2.66 -14.09 -3.35
C ILE A 136 2.05 -13.63 -2.02
N PRO A 137 2.72 -12.74 -1.27
CA PRO A 137 2.19 -12.21 -0.02
C PRO A 137 1.04 -11.25 -0.24
N LEU A 138 0.21 -11.08 0.80
CA LEU A 138 -0.97 -10.22 0.81
C LEU A 138 -0.83 -9.06 1.77
N LEU A 139 -1.12 -7.86 1.27
CA LEU A 139 -1.36 -6.66 2.05
C LEU A 139 -2.88 -6.51 2.26
N PHE A 140 -3.35 -6.71 3.50
CA PHE A 140 -4.76 -6.44 3.81
C PHE A 140 -4.94 -4.96 4.12
N SER A 141 -5.86 -4.32 3.41
CA SER A 141 -6.08 -2.88 3.48
C SER A 141 -7.49 -2.51 3.90
N HIS A 142 -7.60 -1.37 4.58
CA HIS A 142 -8.86 -0.69 4.88
C HIS A 142 -8.68 0.83 4.88
N HIS A 143 -9.65 1.55 4.30
CA HIS A 143 -9.65 3.01 4.22
C HIS A 143 -10.95 3.56 4.81
N ASP A 144 -10.85 4.26 5.94
CA ASP A 144 -11.97 5.07 6.46
C ASP A 144 -11.86 6.51 5.93
N LEU A 145 -12.71 6.83 4.95
CA LEU A 145 -12.72 8.14 4.29
C LEU A 145 -13.41 9.21 5.11
N SER A 146 -14.10 8.84 6.18
CA SER A 146 -14.98 9.71 6.96
C SER A 146 -14.37 10.17 8.28
N ALA A 147 -13.58 9.32 8.92
CA ALA A 147 -13.09 9.56 10.28
C ALA A 147 -11.82 8.75 10.62
N THR A 148 -11.28 9.00 11.80
CA THR A 148 -10.34 8.10 12.48
C THR A 148 -11.09 7.36 13.58
N PRO A 149 -11.29 6.05 13.46
CA PRO A 149 -11.99 5.24 14.45
C PRO A 149 -11.38 5.31 15.87
N PRO A 150 -12.12 4.87 16.90
CA PRO A 150 -11.57 4.71 18.24
C PRO A 150 -10.34 3.79 18.26
N LEU A 151 -9.41 4.03 19.19
CA LEU A 151 -8.16 3.28 19.30
C LEU A 151 -8.37 1.76 19.36
N ALA A 152 -9.33 1.30 20.17
CA ALA A 152 -9.63 -0.11 20.31
C ALA A 152 -10.12 -0.77 19.00
N ASP A 153 -10.81 -0.01 18.14
CA ASP A 153 -11.30 -0.52 16.86
C ASP A 153 -10.15 -0.65 15.85
N LEU A 154 -9.23 0.31 15.83
CA LEU A 154 -8.02 0.26 15.02
C LEU A 154 -7.14 -0.94 15.39
N ILE A 155 -6.95 -1.21 16.69
CA ILE A 155 -6.18 -2.35 17.18
C ILE A 155 -6.88 -3.67 16.78
N ARG A 156 -8.19 -3.78 17.02
CA ARG A 156 -8.97 -4.98 16.63
C ARG A 156 -8.91 -5.26 15.14
N TYR A 157 -8.85 -4.21 14.32
CA TYR A 157 -8.66 -4.35 12.88
C TYR A 157 -7.31 -5.03 12.57
N GLY A 158 -6.21 -4.55 13.15
CA GLY A 158 -4.88 -5.15 12.97
C GLY A 158 -4.85 -6.62 13.36
N GLU A 159 -5.38 -6.96 14.55
CA GLU A 159 -5.49 -8.34 15.02
C GLU A 159 -6.36 -9.21 14.07
N ALA A 160 -7.47 -8.67 13.56
CA ALA A 160 -8.33 -9.39 12.64
C ALA A 160 -7.62 -9.70 11.31
N CYS A 161 -6.83 -8.77 10.78
CA CYS A 161 -6.01 -9.00 9.58
C CYS A 161 -5.02 -10.16 9.80
N VAL A 162 -4.33 -10.19 10.94
CA VAL A 162 -3.38 -11.27 11.26
C VAL A 162 -4.10 -12.61 11.38
N ARG A 163 -5.23 -12.66 12.11
CA ARG A 163 -6.04 -13.89 12.22
C ARG A 163 -6.50 -14.41 10.86
N GLN A 164 -6.76 -13.52 9.92
CA GLN A 164 -7.16 -13.86 8.55
C GLN A 164 -5.96 -14.18 7.64
N GLY A 165 -4.72 -14.08 8.14
CA GLY A 165 -3.51 -14.49 7.43
C GLY A 165 -2.93 -13.42 6.50
N ALA A 166 -3.03 -12.14 6.88
CA ALA A 166 -2.30 -11.05 6.23
C ALA A 166 -0.79 -11.22 6.42
N ASP A 167 -0.01 -10.87 5.40
CA ASP A 167 1.45 -10.76 5.47
C ASP A 167 1.90 -9.33 5.78
N ALA A 168 1.05 -8.35 5.46
CA ALA A 168 1.19 -6.95 5.83
C ALA A 168 -0.21 -6.32 6.05
N ILE A 169 -0.25 -5.20 6.78
CA ILE A 169 -1.50 -4.47 7.09
C ILE A 169 -1.38 -3.04 6.59
N LYS A 170 -2.45 -2.53 5.95
CA LYS A 170 -2.58 -1.12 5.60
C LYS A 170 -3.86 -0.55 6.21
N LEU A 171 -3.71 0.55 6.94
CA LEU A 171 -4.81 1.26 7.58
C LEU A 171 -4.72 2.73 7.24
N ALA A 172 -5.66 3.23 6.45
CA ALA A 172 -5.75 4.63 6.08
C ALA A 172 -7.02 5.25 6.65
N VAL A 173 -6.88 6.36 7.38
CA VAL A 173 -7.99 7.02 8.07
C VAL A 173 -8.00 8.52 7.83
N THR A 174 -9.14 9.17 8.04
CA THR A 174 -9.31 10.60 7.82
C THR A 174 -9.38 11.35 9.15
N PRO A 175 -8.38 12.19 9.46
CA PRO A 175 -8.36 12.96 10.71
C PRO A 175 -9.24 14.19 10.60
N LYS A 176 -10.11 14.42 11.59
CA LYS A 176 -10.86 15.67 11.78
C LYS A 176 -10.08 16.66 12.67
N HIS A 177 -9.31 16.12 13.60
CA HIS A 177 -8.52 16.88 14.59
C HIS A 177 -7.09 16.35 14.70
N ALA A 178 -6.19 17.09 15.31
CA ALA A 178 -4.82 16.64 15.56
C ALA A 178 -4.77 15.39 16.47
N ALA A 179 -5.71 15.28 17.41
CA ALA A 179 -5.84 14.09 18.28
C ALA A 179 -6.14 12.81 17.49
N ASP A 180 -6.77 12.90 16.32
CA ASP A 180 -7.04 11.74 15.46
C ASP A 180 -5.75 11.21 14.83
N VAL A 181 -4.84 12.12 14.45
CA VAL A 181 -3.51 11.73 13.96
C VAL A 181 -2.72 11.01 15.05
N ALA A 182 -2.71 11.57 16.26
CA ALA A 182 -2.05 10.94 17.40
C ALA A 182 -2.63 9.57 17.72
N ARG A 183 -3.96 9.42 17.64
CA ARG A 183 -4.65 8.14 17.84
C ARG A 183 -4.25 7.07 16.82
N LEU A 184 -4.11 7.44 15.54
CA LEU A 184 -3.61 6.52 14.53
C LEU A 184 -2.18 6.10 14.83
N LEU A 185 -1.28 7.03 15.15
CA LEU A 185 0.10 6.71 15.48
C LEU A 185 0.18 5.79 16.71
N GLN A 186 -0.61 6.05 17.75
CA GLN A 186 -0.71 5.18 18.91
C GLN A 186 -1.21 3.78 18.51
N ALA A 187 -2.25 3.70 17.66
CA ALA A 187 -2.74 2.42 17.16
C ALA A 187 -1.66 1.66 16.39
N CYS A 188 -0.87 2.35 15.55
CA CYS A 188 0.25 1.73 14.81
C CYS A 188 1.27 1.12 15.77
N ALA A 189 1.69 1.83 16.81
CA ALA A 189 2.61 1.30 17.81
C ALA A 189 2.04 0.05 18.50
N CYS A 190 0.79 0.10 18.97
CA CYS A 190 0.13 -1.05 19.62
C CYS A 190 -0.01 -2.24 18.67
N ILE A 191 -0.44 -2.03 17.42
CA ILE A 191 -0.56 -3.11 16.42
C ILE A 191 0.81 -3.72 16.15
N GLN A 192 1.84 -2.88 16.02
CA GLN A 192 3.20 -3.34 15.76
C GLN A 192 3.74 -4.24 16.88
N GLU A 193 3.53 -3.85 18.15
CA GLU A 193 3.94 -4.64 19.33
C GLU A 193 3.22 -5.99 19.39
N GLN A 194 1.93 -6.02 19.08
CA GLN A 194 1.08 -7.21 19.21
C GLN A 194 1.16 -8.14 18.00
N CYS A 195 1.16 -7.59 16.80
CA CYS A 195 1.01 -8.36 15.56
C CYS A 195 2.34 -8.74 14.92
N GLN A 196 3.36 -7.89 15.07
CA GLN A 196 4.73 -8.12 14.58
C GLN A 196 4.84 -8.40 13.05
N ILE A 197 3.94 -7.89 12.24
CA ILE A 197 4.00 -7.93 10.78
C ILE A 197 4.12 -6.51 10.20
N PRO A 198 4.63 -6.32 8.97
CA PRO A 198 4.74 -5.01 8.37
C PRO A 198 3.40 -4.25 8.39
N LEU A 199 3.43 -3.02 8.89
CA LEU A 199 2.28 -2.15 9.03
C LEU A 199 2.45 -0.87 8.21
N ILE A 200 1.35 -0.37 7.67
CA ILE A 200 1.25 0.87 6.92
C ILE A 200 0.10 1.69 7.51
N GLY A 201 0.41 2.66 8.36
CA GLY A 201 -0.57 3.57 8.94
C GLY A 201 -0.55 4.92 8.23
N ILE A 202 -1.70 5.35 7.69
CA ILE A 202 -1.83 6.59 6.94
C ILE A 202 -2.93 7.45 7.54
N SER A 203 -2.56 8.62 8.02
CA SER A 203 -3.51 9.71 8.29
C SER A 203 -3.62 10.58 7.04
N SER A 204 -4.82 10.68 6.46
CA SER A 204 -5.05 11.32 5.17
C SER A 204 -5.04 12.85 5.26
N GLY A 205 -4.83 13.52 4.12
CA GLY A 205 -4.85 14.98 4.02
C GLY A 205 -3.64 15.67 4.62
N GLN A 206 -3.61 17.01 4.52
CA GLN A 206 -2.49 17.84 4.99
C GLN A 206 -2.22 17.67 6.50
N ARG A 207 -3.29 17.59 7.31
CA ARG A 207 -3.16 17.39 8.76
C ARG A 207 -2.48 16.08 9.11
N GLY A 208 -2.68 15.06 8.29
CA GLY A 208 -2.09 13.74 8.48
C GLY A 208 -0.68 13.58 7.91
N ALA A 209 -0.11 14.57 7.23
CA ALA A 209 1.20 14.46 6.56
C ALA A 209 2.30 14.00 7.52
N ILE A 210 2.25 14.42 8.80
CA ILE A 210 3.22 14.02 9.83
C ILE A 210 3.27 12.50 10.04
N SER A 211 2.17 11.76 9.81
CA SER A 211 2.17 10.30 9.96
C SER A 211 3.11 9.59 8.99
N ARG A 212 3.46 10.23 7.88
CA ARG A 212 4.43 9.71 6.91
C ARG A 212 5.87 9.91 7.36
N VAL A 213 6.14 11.00 8.06
CA VAL A 213 7.49 11.36 8.51
C VAL A 213 7.83 10.67 9.84
N ALA A 214 6.89 10.66 10.78
CA ALA A 214 7.07 10.04 12.09
C ALA A 214 6.86 8.51 12.08
N GLY A 215 6.52 7.93 10.92
CA GLY A 215 6.05 6.55 10.81
C GLY A 215 7.00 5.51 11.37
N GLU A 216 8.32 5.68 11.23
CA GLU A 216 9.32 4.73 11.73
C GLU A 216 9.20 4.51 13.25
N VAL A 217 9.11 5.60 14.01
CA VAL A 217 8.99 5.56 15.49
C VAL A 217 7.74 4.79 15.94
N PHE A 218 6.70 4.77 15.11
CA PHE A 218 5.41 4.11 15.39
C PHE A 218 5.23 2.78 14.64
N GLY A 219 6.32 2.24 14.06
CA GLY A 219 6.32 0.90 13.47
C GLY A 219 5.83 0.82 12.03
N ASN A 220 5.72 1.93 11.30
CA ASN A 220 5.41 1.88 9.87
C ASN A 220 6.57 1.30 9.06
N ALA A 221 6.27 0.31 8.22
CA ALA A 221 7.25 -0.35 7.36
C ALA A 221 7.36 0.30 5.97
N LEU A 222 6.30 1.00 5.53
CA LEU A 222 6.20 1.63 4.22
C LEU A 222 5.37 2.92 4.31
N VAL A 223 5.76 3.91 3.54
CA VAL A 223 5.06 5.20 3.43
C VAL A 223 4.77 5.54 1.97
N PHE A 224 3.67 6.25 1.74
CA PHE A 224 3.27 6.65 0.38
C PHE A 224 3.70 8.09 0.09
N GLY A 225 4.57 8.25 -0.90
CA GLY A 225 4.96 9.52 -1.47
C GLY A 225 4.26 9.83 -2.80
N CYS A 226 4.73 10.86 -3.50
CA CYS A 226 4.32 11.20 -4.86
C CYS A 226 5.56 11.55 -5.71
N LEU A 227 5.39 11.55 -7.04
CA LEU A 227 6.46 11.93 -7.96
C LEU A 227 6.82 13.42 -7.80
N ASP A 228 5.79 14.25 -7.77
CA ASP A 228 5.88 15.69 -7.56
C ASP A 228 4.61 16.19 -6.83
N ARG A 229 4.57 17.49 -6.50
CA ARG A 229 3.46 18.06 -5.74
C ARG A 229 2.14 18.09 -6.51
N GLU A 230 2.20 18.15 -7.83
CA GLU A 230 1.02 18.20 -8.70
C GLU A 230 0.38 16.82 -8.86
N ALA A 231 1.19 15.76 -8.94
CA ALA A 231 0.73 14.38 -9.04
C ALA A 231 0.21 13.80 -7.71
N GLY A 232 0.56 14.43 -6.57
CA GLY A 232 0.20 13.96 -5.24
C GLY A 232 -1.24 14.25 -4.86
N VAL A 233 -1.82 13.40 -3.98
CA VAL A 233 -3.03 13.76 -3.24
C VAL A 233 -2.66 14.57 -2.00
N SER A 234 -3.64 15.30 -1.45
CA SER A 234 -3.43 16.14 -0.26
C SER A 234 -2.67 15.40 0.85
N GLY A 235 -1.58 16.00 1.31
CA GLY A 235 -0.72 15.46 2.37
C GLY A 235 0.35 14.45 1.91
N GLN A 236 0.42 14.10 0.62
CA GLN A 236 1.57 13.38 0.09
C GLN A 236 2.77 14.32 -0.09
N ILE A 237 3.97 13.77 0.13
CA ILE A 237 5.24 14.48 0.06
C ILE A 237 6.00 13.92 -1.16
N PRO A 238 6.63 14.76 -2.00
CA PRO A 238 7.47 14.29 -3.09
C PRO A 238 8.58 13.34 -2.61
N VAL A 239 8.86 12.31 -3.39
CA VAL A 239 9.75 11.21 -2.98
C VAL A 239 11.12 11.68 -2.49
N GLN A 240 11.72 12.65 -3.15
CA GLN A 240 13.05 13.16 -2.76
C GLN A 240 13.01 13.93 -1.42
N GLU A 241 11.98 14.77 -1.22
CA GLU A 241 11.75 15.50 0.04
C GLU A 241 11.43 14.50 1.16
N LEU A 242 10.58 13.51 0.88
CA LEU A 242 10.20 12.48 1.85
C LEU A 242 11.40 11.64 2.29
N LYS A 243 12.27 11.26 1.35
CA LYS A 243 13.48 10.50 1.63
C LYS A 243 14.41 11.26 2.58
N ALA A 244 14.67 12.52 2.29
CA ALA A 244 15.50 13.37 3.14
C ALA A 244 14.93 13.52 4.58
N LEU A 245 13.60 13.65 4.69
CA LEU A 245 12.92 13.73 5.99
C LEU A 245 13.02 12.42 6.77
N LEU A 246 12.81 11.27 6.12
CA LEU A 246 12.91 9.95 6.75
C LEU A 246 14.34 9.66 7.22
N GLU A 247 15.35 9.95 6.39
CA GLU A 247 16.76 9.82 6.76
C GLU A 247 17.12 10.71 7.96
N LEU A 248 16.63 11.95 7.97
CA LEU A 248 16.85 12.86 9.09
C LEU A 248 16.23 12.31 10.39
N VAL A 249 14.97 11.87 10.34
CA VAL A 249 14.28 11.30 11.52
C VAL A 249 14.99 10.03 11.99
N HIS A 250 15.36 9.14 11.09
CA HIS A 250 16.09 7.91 11.39
C HIS A 250 17.37 8.18 12.18
N ASN A 251 18.19 9.13 11.74
CA ASN A 251 19.47 9.46 12.36
C ASN A 251 19.37 9.97 13.81
N TYR A 252 18.19 10.46 14.22
CA TYR A 252 17.96 11.01 15.56
C TYR A 252 16.99 10.23 16.42
N CYS A 253 16.19 9.33 15.84
CA CYS A 253 15.15 8.58 16.53
C CYS A 253 15.43 7.08 16.61
N THR A 254 16.47 6.60 15.94
CA THR A 254 16.88 5.18 16.05
C THR A 254 17.63 4.97 17.37
N ILE A 255 17.10 4.07 18.20
CA ILE A 255 17.70 3.65 19.48
C ILE A 255 18.56 2.41 19.25
#